data_11e3ecc47117dd82b1e6f66176d39016
#
_entry.id   11e3ecc47117dd82b1e6f66176d39016
#
_cell.length_a   1.000
_cell.length_b   1.000
_cell.length_c   1.000
_cell.angle_alpha   90.00
_cell.angle_beta   90.00
_cell.angle_gamma   90.00
#
_symmetry.space_group_name_H-M   'P 1'
#
loop_
_entity.id
_entity.type
_entity.pdbx_description
1 polymer ?
#
loop_
_entity_poly.entity_id
_entity_poly.type
_entity_poly.pdbx_seq_one_letter_code
_entity_poly.pdbx_strand_id
1 'polypeptide(L)'
;SESGIYTHQQVRDLVEYADGFLIGSSLMAEDNLELAVRKVTLGENKVCGLTHPDDAAKAYQAGSVFGGLIFVEKSKRAVDLESARLTMSGAPLHYVGVFQNHDIDFVASMVTSLGLKAVQLHGQEDQAYVNQLKAELPSGVEIWKAYGVTDAKPELLVDNIDRHLLDAQVGTQTGGTGHVFDWSLIGDPSQIMLAGGLSPKNARQAANLGCLGLDLNSGVESAPGQKDSQKLLAAFNAIRNY
;
A
#
# COMPACT_ATOMS: atom_id res chain seq x y z
N SER A 1 27.18 7.99 1.29
CA SER A 1 27.31 6.98 0.23
C SER A 1 26.84 7.55 -1.11
N GLU A 2 27.47 7.14 -2.20
CA GLU A 2 27.19 7.64 -3.55
C GLU A 2 26.88 6.46 -4.48
N SER A 3 25.83 6.59 -5.31
CA SER A 3 25.38 5.67 -6.36
C SER A 3 24.98 4.26 -5.89
N GLY A 4 24.25 3.53 -6.72
CA GLY A 4 23.85 2.14 -6.46
C GLY A 4 22.72 1.95 -5.44
N ILE A 5 22.05 3.04 -5.00
CA ILE A 5 20.91 2.98 -4.09
C ILE A 5 19.62 3.08 -4.89
N TYR A 6 18.78 2.07 -4.76
CA TYR A 6 17.51 1.92 -5.48
C TYR A 6 16.31 1.69 -4.55
N THR A 7 16.54 1.20 -3.34
CA THR A 7 15.48 0.79 -2.41
C THR A 7 15.64 1.43 -1.04
N HIS A 8 14.53 1.56 -0.33
CA HIS A 8 14.52 2.01 1.07
C HIS A 8 15.33 1.09 1.97
N GLN A 9 15.29 -0.23 1.74
CA GLN A 9 16.07 -1.18 2.54
C GLN A 9 17.57 -0.92 2.42
N GLN A 10 18.08 -0.62 1.22
CA GLN A 10 19.50 -0.26 1.05
C GLN A 10 19.89 1.00 1.85
N VAL A 11 18.99 2.00 1.95
CA VAL A 11 19.22 3.16 2.82
C VAL A 11 19.30 2.73 4.27
N ARG A 12 18.38 1.90 4.74
CA ARG A 12 18.36 1.39 6.13
C ARG A 12 19.61 0.59 6.48
N ASP A 13 20.07 -0.26 5.55
CA ASP A 13 21.28 -1.08 5.77
C ASP A 13 22.55 -0.24 5.86
N LEU A 14 22.54 0.97 5.29
CA LEU A 14 23.70 1.86 5.23
C LEU A 14 23.67 3.03 6.22
N VAL A 15 22.54 3.28 6.89
CA VAL A 15 22.37 4.45 7.78
C VAL A 15 23.35 4.47 8.94
N GLU A 16 23.82 3.31 9.42
CA GLU A 16 24.84 3.22 10.49
C GLU A 16 26.25 3.57 9.99
N TYR A 17 26.48 3.58 8.67
CA TYR A 17 27.78 3.79 8.04
C TYR A 17 27.91 5.10 7.27
N ALA A 18 26.80 5.86 7.10
CA ALA A 18 26.80 7.09 6.30
C ALA A 18 25.80 8.10 6.86
N ASP A 19 26.27 9.35 7.02
CA ASP A 19 25.43 10.47 7.48
C ASP A 19 24.50 11.01 6.39
N GLY A 20 24.69 10.59 5.14
CA GLY A 20 23.87 11.02 4.02
C GLY A 20 24.11 10.22 2.74
N PHE A 21 23.20 10.37 1.81
CA PHE A 21 23.17 9.62 0.55
C PHE A 21 23.01 10.56 -0.63
N LEU A 22 23.86 10.41 -1.66
CA LEU A 22 23.69 11.05 -2.95
C LEU A 22 23.12 10.04 -3.93
N ILE A 23 21.86 10.26 -4.35
CA ILE A 23 21.12 9.35 -5.22
C ILE A 23 20.67 10.15 -6.45
N GLY A 24 21.07 9.72 -7.62
CA GLY A 24 20.77 10.41 -8.88
C GLY A 24 20.01 9.54 -9.87
N SER A 25 20.70 8.64 -10.55
CA SER A 25 20.15 7.90 -11.71
C SER A 25 18.89 7.11 -11.42
N SER A 26 18.79 6.47 -10.25
CA SER A 26 17.59 5.70 -9.86
C SER A 26 16.37 6.59 -9.64
N LEU A 27 16.54 7.78 -9.09
CA LEU A 27 15.45 8.74 -8.89
C LEU A 27 15.01 9.39 -10.19
N MET A 28 15.96 9.73 -11.05
CA MET A 28 15.70 10.40 -12.33
C MET A 28 15.07 9.49 -13.39
N ALA A 29 15.06 8.17 -13.17
CA ALA A 29 14.40 7.21 -14.04
C ALA A 29 12.88 7.09 -13.79
N GLU A 30 12.38 7.67 -12.69
CA GLU A 30 10.96 7.62 -12.32
C GLU A 30 10.18 8.83 -12.88
N ASP A 31 8.94 8.60 -13.30
CA ASP A 31 8.08 9.66 -13.88
C ASP A 31 7.75 10.78 -12.87
N ASN A 32 7.69 10.44 -11.58
CA ASN A 32 7.42 11.38 -10.49
C ASN A 32 8.56 11.36 -9.48
N LEU A 33 9.45 12.35 -9.60
CA LEU A 33 10.66 12.47 -8.76
C LEU A 33 10.31 12.56 -7.27
N GLU A 34 9.21 13.25 -6.88
CA GLU A 34 8.83 13.36 -5.48
C GLU A 34 8.42 12.01 -4.89
N LEU A 35 7.62 11.22 -5.61
CA LEU A 35 7.27 9.86 -5.19
C LEU A 35 8.49 8.94 -5.18
N ALA A 36 9.41 9.09 -6.13
CA ALA A 36 10.66 8.34 -6.15
C ALA A 36 11.51 8.60 -4.88
N VAL A 37 11.65 9.88 -4.50
CA VAL A 37 12.34 10.25 -3.25
C VAL A 37 11.65 9.65 -2.03
N ARG A 38 10.31 9.68 -1.98
CA ARG A 38 9.54 9.08 -0.87
C ARG A 38 9.74 7.57 -0.77
N LYS A 39 9.72 6.85 -1.90
CA LYS A 39 9.99 5.40 -1.93
C LYS A 39 11.33 5.07 -1.27
N VAL A 40 12.37 5.80 -1.63
CA VAL A 40 13.72 5.55 -1.10
C VAL A 40 13.87 5.99 0.36
N THR A 41 13.26 7.11 0.76
CA THR A 41 13.45 7.67 2.11
C THR A 41 12.48 7.15 3.16
N LEU A 42 11.29 6.69 2.78
CA LEU A 42 10.22 6.30 3.71
C LEU A 42 9.73 4.86 3.49
N GLY A 43 10.11 4.23 2.37
CA GLY A 43 9.51 2.99 1.90
C GLY A 43 8.25 3.23 1.07
N GLU A 44 7.73 2.16 0.50
CA GLU A 44 6.60 2.19 -0.42
C GLU A 44 5.26 2.18 0.32
N ASN A 45 5.05 3.16 1.20
CA ASN A 45 3.88 3.19 2.08
C ASN A 45 2.60 3.61 1.35
N LYS A 46 1.49 3.02 1.78
CA LYS A 46 0.14 3.23 1.26
C LYS A 46 -0.80 3.76 2.35
N VAL A 47 -1.69 4.66 1.98
CA VAL A 47 -2.87 5.03 2.79
C VAL A 47 -4.11 4.56 2.07
N CYS A 48 -4.81 3.59 2.65
CA CYS A 48 -5.97 2.92 2.05
C CYS A 48 -7.29 3.54 2.49
N GLY A 49 -8.35 3.32 1.70
CA GLY A 49 -9.70 3.76 2.01
C GLY A 49 -9.88 5.27 1.92
N LEU A 50 -9.28 5.88 0.90
CA LEU A 50 -9.48 7.28 0.56
C LEU A 50 -10.86 7.45 -0.10
N THR A 51 -11.64 8.43 0.38
CA THR A 51 -13.01 8.68 -0.09
C THR A 51 -13.26 10.14 -0.47
N HIS A 52 -12.29 11.03 -0.22
CA HIS A 52 -12.40 12.46 -0.48
C HIS A 52 -11.05 13.04 -0.95
N PRO A 53 -11.05 14.11 -1.78
CA PRO A 53 -9.82 14.78 -2.23
C PRO A 53 -8.92 15.25 -1.08
N ASP A 54 -9.51 15.79 -0.02
CA ASP A 54 -8.77 16.26 1.15
C ASP A 54 -8.01 15.11 1.84
N ASP A 55 -8.56 13.90 1.85
CA ASP A 55 -7.90 12.76 2.46
C ASP A 55 -6.74 12.26 1.59
N ALA A 56 -6.86 12.35 0.26
CA ALA A 56 -5.75 12.11 -0.65
C ALA A 56 -4.63 13.15 -0.44
N ALA A 57 -5.00 14.44 -0.30
CA ALA A 57 -4.04 15.50 -0.01
C ALA A 57 -3.32 15.29 1.34
N LYS A 58 -4.04 14.93 2.41
CA LYS A 58 -3.45 14.61 3.72
C LYS A 58 -2.49 13.43 3.64
N ALA A 59 -2.86 12.34 2.94
CA ALA A 59 -2.01 11.17 2.74
C ALA A 59 -0.72 11.55 1.99
N TYR A 60 -0.86 12.33 0.93
CA TYR A 60 0.28 12.84 0.17
C TYR A 60 1.19 13.73 1.02
N GLN A 61 0.65 14.68 1.75
CA GLN A 61 1.42 15.58 2.63
C GLN A 61 2.15 14.82 3.75
N ALA A 62 1.57 13.75 4.26
CA ALA A 62 2.22 12.90 5.26
C ALA A 62 3.42 12.13 4.71
N GLY A 63 3.46 11.82 3.40
CA GLY A 63 4.56 11.12 2.74
C GLY A 63 4.17 9.80 2.09
N SER A 64 2.87 9.52 1.91
CA SER A 64 2.42 8.31 1.21
C SER A 64 2.87 8.30 -0.24
N VAL A 65 3.19 7.12 -0.75
CA VAL A 65 3.44 6.85 -2.18
C VAL A 65 2.15 6.41 -2.85
N PHE A 66 1.40 5.53 -2.19
CA PHE A 66 0.18 4.95 -2.73
C PHE A 66 -1.08 5.42 -2.02
N GLY A 67 -2.15 5.60 -2.79
CA GLY A 67 -3.51 5.88 -2.29
C GLY A 67 -4.46 4.74 -2.66
N GLY A 68 -5.13 4.13 -1.68
CA GLY A 68 -6.06 3.02 -1.91
C GLY A 68 -7.50 3.47 -2.06
N LEU A 69 -8.16 3.05 -3.13
CA LEU A 69 -9.56 3.26 -3.45
C LEU A 69 -10.29 1.91 -3.35
N ILE A 70 -11.32 1.80 -2.50
CA ILE A 70 -11.99 0.54 -2.23
C ILE A 70 -13.28 0.44 -3.04
N PHE A 71 -13.34 -0.52 -3.98
CA PHE A 71 -14.53 -0.77 -4.82
C PHE A 71 -15.44 -1.88 -4.27
N VAL A 72 -15.23 -2.30 -3.03
CA VAL A 72 -16.04 -3.32 -2.36
C VAL A 72 -17.27 -2.67 -1.72
N GLU A 73 -18.46 -2.88 -2.27
CA GLU A 73 -19.71 -2.21 -1.87
C GLU A 73 -20.04 -2.30 -0.38
N LYS A 74 -19.72 -3.42 0.28
CA LYS A 74 -19.96 -3.63 1.70
C LYS A 74 -19.01 -2.82 2.60
N SER A 75 -17.98 -2.22 2.05
CA SER A 75 -17.02 -1.40 2.80
C SER A 75 -17.65 -0.06 3.18
N LYS A 76 -17.41 0.38 4.42
CA LYS A 76 -17.73 1.75 4.85
C LYS A 76 -16.92 2.83 4.13
N ARG A 77 -15.92 2.40 3.34
CA ARG A 77 -14.99 3.25 2.57
C ARG A 77 -15.13 2.99 1.06
N ALA A 78 -16.26 2.40 0.66
CA ALA A 78 -16.52 2.15 -0.74
C ALA A 78 -16.62 3.45 -1.54
N VAL A 79 -16.04 3.44 -2.73
CA VAL A 79 -16.16 4.50 -3.73
C VAL A 79 -16.65 3.91 -5.04
N ASP A 80 -17.42 4.66 -5.78
CA ASP A 80 -17.75 4.40 -7.18
C ASP A 80 -16.73 5.11 -8.12
N LEU A 81 -16.92 4.97 -9.42
CA LEU A 81 -16.02 5.56 -10.42
C LEU A 81 -15.91 7.08 -10.30
N GLU A 82 -17.02 7.77 -10.06
CA GLU A 82 -17.04 9.25 -9.98
C GLU A 82 -16.38 9.75 -8.69
N SER A 83 -16.73 9.15 -7.56
CA SER A 83 -16.12 9.45 -6.26
C SER A 83 -14.64 9.14 -6.23
N ALA A 84 -14.22 8.03 -6.88
CA ALA A 84 -12.81 7.68 -7.02
C ALA A 84 -12.07 8.74 -7.84
N ARG A 85 -12.60 9.15 -8.99
CA ARG A 85 -12.01 10.21 -9.84
C ARG A 85 -11.90 11.53 -9.09
N LEU A 86 -12.94 11.91 -8.34
CA LEU A 86 -12.91 13.10 -7.51
C LEU A 86 -11.83 12.99 -6.42
N THR A 87 -11.77 11.85 -5.71
CA THR A 87 -10.76 11.61 -4.67
C THR A 87 -9.33 11.73 -5.23
N MET A 88 -9.08 11.17 -6.42
CA MET A 88 -7.78 11.23 -7.09
C MET A 88 -7.34 12.65 -7.43
N SER A 89 -8.28 13.57 -7.65
CA SER A 89 -7.95 14.97 -7.96
C SER A 89 -7.26 15.70 -6.79
N GLY A 90 -7.30 15.14 -5.59
CA GLY A 90 -6.71 15.75 -4.39
C GLY A 90 -5.19 15.65 -4.29
N ALA A 91 -4.57 14.66 -4.94
CA ALA A 91 -3.11 14.50 -4.87
C ALA A 91 -2.57 13.56 -5.97
N PRO A 92 -1.30 13.74 -6.40
CA PRO A 92 -0.67 12.91 -7.43
C PRO A 92 -0.04 11.63 -6.82
N LEU A 93 -0.85 10.86 -6.07
CA LEU A 93 -0.46 9.55 -5.56
C LEU A 93 -0.47 8.50 -6.67
N HIS A 94 0.26 7.39 -6.49
CA HIS A 94 0.02 6.18 -7.24
C HIS A 94 -1.23 5.48 -6.69
N TYR A 95 -2.32 5.48 -7.45
CA TYR A 95 -3.58 4.93 -6.96
C TYR A 95 -3.69 3.43 -7.18
N VAL A 96 -4.19 2.75 -6.14
CA VAL A 96 -4.41 1.29 -6.07
C VAL A 96 -5.90 1.03 -5.89
N GLY A 97 -6.52 0.33 -6.82
CA GLY A 97 -7.89 -0.13 -6.68
C GLY A 97 -7.95 -1.42 -5.84
N VAL A 98 -8.80 -1.43 -4.81
CA VAL A 98 -9.01 -2.60 -3.96
C VAL A 98 -10.31 -3.29 -4.35
N PHE A 99 -10.23 -4.56 -4.73
CA PHE A 99 -11.32 -5.38 -5.23
C PHE A 99 -11.46 -6.66 -4.40
N GLN A 100 -12.66 -7.25 -4.38
CA GLN A 100 -12.93 -8.50 -3.69
C GLN A 100 -13.90 -9.35 -4.52
N ASN A 101 -13.38 -10.39 -5.16
CA ASN A 101 -14.14 -11.34 -6.00
C ASN A 101 -14.98 -10.67 -7.11
N HIS A 102 -14.48 -9.59 -7.70
CA HIS A 102 -15.14 -8.93 -8.84
C HIS A 102 -14.82 -9.65 -10.15
N ASP A 103 -15.69 -9.48 -11.14
CA ASP A 103 -15.43 -9.94 -12.50
C ASP A 103 -14.22 -9.20 -13.09
N ILE A 104 -13.42 -9.91 -13.90
CA ILE A 104 -12.19 -9.39 -14.52
C ILE A 104 -12.47 -8.15 -15.37
N ASP A 105 -13.56 -8.17 -16.16
CA ASP A 105 -13.96 -7.04 -17.01
C ASP A 105 -14.21 -5.77 -16.19
N PHE A 106 -14.86 -5.91 -15.03
CA PHE A 106 -15.08 -4.79 -14.12
C PHE A 106 -13.76 -4.22 -13.61
N VAL A 107 -12.84 -5.09 -13.14
CA VAL A 107 -11.53 -4.65 -12.64
C VAL A 107 -10.73 -3.95 -13.73
N ALA A 108 -10.61 -4.54 -14.92
CA ALA A 108 -9.90 -3.97 -16.06
C ALA A 108 -10.49 -2.64 -16.51
N SER A 109 -11.84 -2.52 -16.51
CA SER A 109 -12.56 -1.28 -16.79
C SER A 109 -12.20 -0.16 -15.80
N MET A 110 -12.20 -0.45 -14.49
CA MET A 110 -11.81 0.53 -13.45
C MET A 110 -10.36 0.97 -13.62
N VAL A 111 -9.45 0.02 -13.87
CA VAL A 111 -8.03 0.32 -14.12
C VAL A 111 -7.85 1.28 -15.27
N THR A 112 -8.49 0.99 -16.40
CA THR A 112 -8.39 1.82 -17.63
C THR A 112 -9.03 3.19 -17.42
N SER A 113 -10.22 3.24 -16.81
CA SER A 113 -10.98 4.48 -16.61
C SER A 113 -10.33 5.47 -15.66
N LEU A 114 -9.58 4.97 -14.67
CA LEU A 114 -8.94 5.77 -13.63
C LEU A 114 -7.41 5.87 -13.80
N GLY A 115 -6.79 5.07 -14.66
CA GLY A 115 -5.34 5.02 -14.77
C GLY A 115 -4.68 4.49 -13.49
N LEU A 116 -5.26 3.43 -12.89
CA LEU A 116 -4.74 2.87 -11.66
C LEU A 116 -3.34 2.27 -11.86
N LYS A 117 -2.46 2.48 -10.91
CA LYS A 117 -1.09 1.94 -10.91
C LYS A 117 -1.06 0.47 -10.51
N ALA A 118 -1.98 0.05 -9.66
CA ALA A 118 -2.08 -1.33 -9.20
C ALA A 118 -3.52 -1.75 -8.91
N VAL A 119 -3.73 -3.05 -8.96
CA VAL A 119 -4.94 -3.76 -8.51
C VAL A 119 -4.58 -4.54 -7.26
N GLN A 120 -5.30 -4.34 -6.16
CA GLN A 120 -5.20 -5.13 -4.95
C GLN A 120 -6.39 -6.08 -4.84
N LEU A 121 -6.13 -7.38 -4.92
CA LEU A 121 -7.11 -8.46 -4.80
C LEU A 121 -7.24 -8.88 -3.34
N HIS A 122 -8.40 -8.64 -2.74
CA HIS A 122 -8.64 -8.81 -1.30
C HIS A 122 -9.70 -9.89 -1.00
N GLY A 123 -9.98 -10.76 -1.94
CA GLY A 123 -10.96 -11.85 -1.84
C GLY A 123 -10.31 -13.23 -1.95
N GLN A 124 -11.05 -14.15 -2.59
CA GLN A 124 -10.65 -15.54 -2.79
C GLN A 124 -10.12 -15.78 -4.21
N GLU A 125 -9.61 -14.73 -4.86
CA GLU A 125 -9.07 -14.80 -6.20
C GLU A 125 -7.87 -15.78 -6.22
N ASP A 126 -7.98 -16.82 -7.05
CA ASP A 126 -6.97 -17.86 -7.19
C ASP A 126 -5.96 -17.53 -8.31
N GLN A 127 -5.00 -18.44 -8.53
CA GLN A 127 -3.95 -18.24 -9.54
C GLN A 127 -4.53 -18.16 -10.97
N ALA A 128 -5.62 -18.87 -11.25
CA ALA A 128 -6.26 -18.83 -12.57
C ALA A 128 -6.88 -17.45 -12.82
N TYR A 129 -7.56 -16.88 -11.84
CA TYR A 129 -8.08 -15.52 -11.89
C TYR A 129 -6.95 -14.49 -12.11
N VAL A 130 -5.86 -14.59 -11.37
CA VAL A 130 -4.71 -13.67 -11.48
C VAL A 130 -4.11 -13.72 -12.87
N ASN A 131 -3.92 -14.92 -13.44
CA ASN A 131 -3.35 -15.09 -14.77
C ASN A 131 -4.25 -14.49 -15.87
N GLN A 132 -5.57 -14.66 -15.76
CA GLN A 132 -6.53 -14.05 -16.69
C GLN A 132 -6.55 -12.53 -16.55
N LEU A 133 -6.62 -12.02 -15.33
CA LEU A 133 -6.58 -10.58 -15.08
C LEU A 133 -5.30 -9.93 -15.64
N LYS A 134 -4.13 -10.56 -15.45
CA LYS A 134 -2.86 -10.04 -15.96
C LYS A 134 -2.85 -9.87 -17.49
N ALA A 135 -3.55 -10.74 -18.21
CA ALA A 135 -3.67 -10.66 -19.66
C ALA A 135 -4.55 -9.47 -20.13
N GLU A 136 -5.50 -9.04 -19.30
CA GLU A 136 -6.44 -7.94 -19.62
C GLU A 136 -5.93 -6.57 -19.12
N LEU A 137 -4.94 -6.54 -18.21
CA LEU A 137 -4.44 -5.29 -17.67
C LEU A 137 -3.43 -4.60 -18.61
N PRO A 138 -3.44 -3.25 -18.67
CA PRO A 138 -2.40 -2.50 -19.36
C PRO A 138 -0.99 -2.83 -18.84
N SER A 139 0.01 -2.75 -19.71
CA SER A 139 1.41 -2.95 -19.33
C SER A 139 1.81 -1.98 -18.21
N GLY A 140 2.54 -2.47 -17.22
CA GLY A 140 3.02 -1.70 -16.07
C GLY A 140 2.03 -1.55 -14.92
N VAL A 141 0.81 -2.12 -15.02
CA VAL A 141 -0.12 -2.23 -13.89
C VAL A 141 0.27 -3.43 -13.03
N GLU A 142 0.51 -3.16 -11.75
CA GLU A 142 0.87 -4.19 -10.76
C GLU A 142 -0.37 -4.95 -10.26
N ILE A 143 -0.19 -6.23 -9.90
CA ILE A 143 -1.19 -7.03 -9.17
C ILE A 143 -0.66 -7.32 -7.78
N TRP A 144 -1.40 -6.88 -6.77
CA TRP A 144 -1.13 -7.13 -5.36
C TRP A 144 -2.16 -8.12 -4.83
N LYS A 145 -1.71 -9.15 -4.10
CA LYS A 145 -2.63 -10.10 -3.47
C LYS A 145 -2.61 -9.93 -1.95
N ALA A 146 -3.78 -9.69 -1.37
CA ALA A 146 -3.97 -9.60 0.07
C ALA A 146 -4.34 -10.96 0.66
N TYR A 147 -3.78 -11.24 1.83
CA TYR A 147 -3.99 -12.47 2.60
C TYR A 147 -4.34 -12.12 4.03
N GLY A 148 -5.41 -12.72 4.55
CA GLY A 148 -5.75 -12.65 5.95
C GLY A 148 -4.86 -13.57 6.77
N VAL A 149 -4.12 -13.02 7.74
CA VAL A 149 -3.25 -13.78 8.64
C VAL A 149 -3.96 -13.98 9.96
N THR A 150 -4.02 -15.23 10.42
CA THR A 150 -4.49 -15.63 11.75
C THR A 150 -3.31 -16.15 12.57
N ASP A 151 -3.29 -17.45 12.86
CA ASP A 151 -2.26 -18.11 13.67
C ASP A 151 -1.18 -18.81 12.84
N ALA A 152 -1.29 -18.76 11.51
CA ALA A 152 -0.36 -19.41 10.59
C ALA A 152 -0.05 -18.52 9.39
N LYS A 153 1.16 -18.69 8.82
CA LYS A 153 1.55 -18.05 7.58
C LYS A 153 0.65 -18.53 6.44
N PRO A 154 0.03 -17.62 5.65
CA PRO A 154 -0.76 -18.00 4.49
C PRO A 154 0.12 -18.60 3.39
N GLU A 155 -0.48 -19.48 2.57
CA GLU A 155 0.13 -19.93 1.31
C GLU A 155 -0.01 -18.80 0.29
N LEU A 156 1.14 -18.35 -0.25
CA LEU A 156 1.18 -17.22 -1.18
C LEU A 156 1.09 -17.74 -2.63
N LEU A 157 0.29 -17.08 -3.46
CA LEU A 157 0.32 -17.26 -4.91
C LEU A 157 1.69 -16.83 -5.45
N VAL A 158 2.16 -17.49 -6.51
CA VAL A 158 3.54 -17.30 -6.98
C VAL A 158 3.61 -16.51 -8.28
N ASP A 159 2.71 -16.80 -9.25
CA ASP A 159 2.81 -16.24 -10.58
C ASP A 159 2.02 -14.94 -10.73
N ASN A 160 2.60 -13.97 -11.43
CA ASN A 160 1.96 -12.70 -11.79
C ASN A 160 1.50 -11.85 -10.58
N ILE A 161 2.10 -12.06 -9.41
CA ILE A 161 1.91 -11.21 -8.22
C ILE A 161 3.14 -10.35 -8.04
N ASP A 162 2.94 -9.04 -8.06
CA ASP A 162 4.02 -8.06 -7.87
C ASP A 162 4.28 -7.80 -6.38
N ARG A 163 3.23 -7.88 -5.52
CA ARG A 163 3.34 -7.68 -4.07
C ARG A 163 2.35 -8.56 -3.31
N HIS A 164 2.79 -9.05 -2.16
CA HIS A 164 1.92 -9.72 -1.19
C HIS A 164 1.56 -8.76 -0.06
N LEU A 165 0.28 -8.61 0.25
CA LEU A 165 -0.18 -7.81 1.37
C LEU A 165 -0.68 -8.74 2.48
N LEU A 166 -0.05 -8.66 3.66
CA LEU A 166 -0.47 -9.42 4.84
C LEU A 166 -1.30 -8.54 5.77
N ASP A 167 -2.56 -8.90 5.98
CA ASP A 167 -3.51 -8.15 6.81
C ASP A 167 -4.00 -9.02 7.99
N ALA A 168 -4.20 -8.42 9.13
CA ALA A 168 -4.76 -9.14 10.28
C ALA A 168 -6.20 -9.57 10.01
N GLN A 169 -6.48 -10.86 10.19
CA GLN A 169 -7.83 -11.40 10.11
C GLN A 169 -8.41 -11.65 11.51
N VAL A 170 -9.61 -11.15 11.76
CA VAL A 170 -10.36 -11.40 13.00
C VAL A 170 -11.69 -12.07 12.66
N GLY A 171 -11.81 -13.34 12.97
CA GLY A 171 -12.96 -14.15 12.58
C GLY A 171 -13.09 -14.23 11.05
N THR A 172 -14.23 -13.82 10.51
CA THR A 172 -14.48 -13.76 9.05
C THR A 172 -14.15 -12.40 8.42
N GLN A 173 -13.70 -11.41 9.22
CA GLN A 173 -13.37 -10.07 8.75
C GLN A 173 -11.87 -9.94 8.49
N THR A 174 -11.53 -9.50 7.27
CA THR A 174 -10.16 -9.14 6.88
C THR A 174 -10.07 -7.62 6.77
N GLY A 175 -9.14 -7.02 7.51
CA GLY A 175 -8.87 -5.58 7.50
C GLY A 175 -9.83 -4.71 8.32
N GLY A 176 -9.35 -3.55 8.72
CA GLY A 176 -10.14 -2.51 9.43
C GLY A 176 -10.55 -2.83 10.87
N THR A 177 -10.10 -3.95 11.44
CA THR A 177 -10.46 -4.40 12.79
C THR A 177 -9.66 -3.73 13.90
N GLY A 178 -8.52 -3.08 13.56
CA GLY A 178 -7.60 -2.48 14.52
C GLY A 178 -6.69 -3.47 15.26
N HIS A 179 -6.80 -4.76 14.93
CA HIS A 179 -5.94 -5.81 15.49
C HIS A 179 -4.69 -6.01 14.64
N VAL A 180 -3.59 -6.41 15.27
CA VAL A 180 -2.36 -6.86 14.63
C VAL A 180 -2.25 -8.37 14.76
N PHE A 181 -1.65 -9.04 13.78
CA PHE A 181 -1.28 -10.45 13.88
C PHE A 181 0.16 -10.60 14.42
N ASP A 182 0.58 -11.81 14.69
CA ASP A 182 1.96 -12.09 15.10
C ASP A 182 2.91 -11.87 13.91
N TRP A 183 3.67 -10.79 13.93
CA TRP A 183 4.57 -10.40 12.84
C TRP A 183 5.75 -11.37 12.64
N SER A 184 6.01 -12.29 13.56
CA SER A 184 6.99 -13.35 13.34
C SER A 184 6.61 -14.30 12.19
N LEU A 185 5.33 -14.29 11.78
CA LEU A 185 4.80 -15.07 10.66
C LEU A 185 5.13 -14.48 9.27
N ILE A 186 5.69 -13.26 9.19
CA ILE A 186 5.94 -12.57 7.91
C ILE A 186 6.92 -13.35 7.01
N GLY A 187 7.96 -13.96 7.57
CA GLY A 187 9.00 -14.64 6.79
C GLY A 187 9.92 -13.64 6.08
N ASP A 188 10.10 -13.76 4.76
CA ASP A 188 10.87 -12.79 3.97
C ASP A 188 10.04 -11.52 3.74
N PRO A 189 10.44 -10.36 4.29
CA PRO A 189 9.70 -9.13 4.19
C PRO A 189 9.87 -8.39 2.86
N SER A 190 10.82 -8.77 2.02
CA SER A 190 11.27 -7.99 0.85
C SER A 190 10.20 -7.72 -0.21
N GLN A 191 9.13 -8.51 -0.25
CA GLN A 191 7.98 -8.35 -1.17
C GLN A 191 6.66 -8.17 -0.42
N ILE A 192 6.71 -7.93 0.88
CA ILE A 192 5.54 -7.83 1.72
C ILE A 192 5.14 -6.38 1.96
N MET A 193 3.88 -6.08 1.69
CA MET A 193 3.18 -4.91 2.23
C MET A 193 2.52 -5.34 3.54
N LEU A 194 2.89 -4.71 4.65
CA LEU A 194 2.32 -5.03 5.95
C LEU A 194 1.07 -4.18 6.20
N ALA A 195 -0.04 -4.84 6.52
CA ALA A 195 -1.31 -4.23 6.87
C ALA A 195 -1.85 -4.78 8.21
N GLY A 196 -3.03 -4.33 8.61
CA GLY A 196 -3.73 -4.79 9.81
C GLY A 196 -3.33 -4.06 11.08
N GLY A 197 -4.24 -3.26 11.62
CA GLY A 197 -4.09 -2.59 12.91
C GLY A 197 -2.97 -1.57 13.02
N LEU A 198 -2.39 -1.15 11.91
CA LEU A 198 -1.31 -0.17 11.88
C LEU A 198 -1.80 1.22 12.29
N SER A 199 -1.05 1.87 13.15
CA SER A 199 -1.37 3.17 13.74
C SER A 199 -0.09 3.90 14.15
N PRO A 200 -0.13 5.18 14.55
CA PRO A 200 1.06 5.87 15.07
C PRO A 200 1.78 5.15 16.22
N LYS A 201 1.05 4.32 16.98
CA LYS A 201 1.61 3.63 18.15
C LYS A 201 2.56 2.48 17.80
N ASN A 202 2.37 1.84 16.65
CA ASN A 202 3.14 0.67 16.22
C ASN A 202 3.85 0.86 14.87
N ALA A 203 3.66 2.00 14.20
CA ALA A 203 4.24 2.26 12.88
C ALA A 203 5.77 2.14 12.84
N ARG A 204 6.48 2.60 13.89
CA ARG A 204 7.94 2.44 14.02
C ARG A 204 8.34 0.97 14.09
N GLN A 205 7.68 0.20 14.95
CA GLN A 205 7.96 -1.22 15.09
C GLN A 205 7.68 -1.96 13.78
N ALA A 206 6.56 -1.65 13.13
CA ALA A 206 6.19 -2.22 11.82
C ALA A 206 7.23 -1.89 10.73
N ALA A 207 7.70 -0.63 10.66
CA ALA A 207 8.73 -0.22 9.71
C ALA A 207 10.06 -0.96 9.93
N ASN A 208 10.41 -1.26 11.18
CA ASN A 208 11.64 -1.98 11.52
C ASN A 208 11.65 -3.46 11.11
N LEU A 209 10.52 -4.02 10.66
CA LEU A 209 10.47 -5.38 10.12
C LEU A 209 11.10 -5.50 8.73
N GLY A 210 11.38 -4.37 8.06
CA GLY A 210 12.00 -4.36 6.74
C GLY A 210 11.05 -4.74 5.60
N CYS A 211 9.74 -4.65 5.82
CA CYS A 211 8.75 -4.83 4.75
C CYS A 211 8.90 -3.76 3.66
N LEU A 212 8.46 -4.08 2.45
CA LEU A 212 8.47 -3.17 1.29
C LEU A 212 7.77 -1.84 1.60
N GLY A 213 6.69 -1.90 2.36
CA GLY A 213 5.95 -0.75 2.84
C GLY A 213 4.84 -1.15 3.82
N LEU A 214 4.21 -0.13 4.38
CA LEU A 214 3.09 -0.26 5.31
C LEU A 214 1.80 0.21 4.64
N ASP A 215 0.70 -0.51 4.85
CA ASP A 215 -0.64 -0.13 4.42
C ASP A 215 -1.48 0.36 5.60
N LEU A 216 -1.60 1.67 5.72
CA LEU A 216 -2.30 2.37 6.79
C LEU A 216 -3.76 2.62 6.39
N ASN A 217 -4.71 2.25 7.25
CA ASN A 217 -6.14 2.49 7.01
C ASN A 217 -6.84 3.03 8.26
N SER A 218 -7.57 2.21 9.00
CA SER A 218 -8.41 2.61 10.14
C SER A 218 -7.63 3.28 11.28
N GLY A 219 -6.39 2.88 11.53
CA GLY A 219 -5.56 3.45 12.59
C GLY A 219 -5.12 4.91 12.39
N VAL A 220 -5.34 5.46 11.19
CA VAL A 220 -5.07 6.86 10.84
C VAL A 220 -6.34 7.64 10.47
N GLU A 221 -7.50 7.18 10.94
CA GLU A 221 -8.81 7.80 10.73
C GLU A 221 -9.37 8.44 12.01
N SER A 222 -10.19 9.48 11.83
CA SER A 222 -11.07 10.04 12.85
C SER A 222 -12.43 9.29 12.88
N ALA A 223 -12.92 8.90 11.70
CA ALA A 223 -14.09 8.06 11.49
C ALA A 223 -13.87 7.24 10.19
N PRO A 224 -14.59 6.13 9.98
CA PRO A 224 -14.44 5.34 8.75
C PRO A 224 -14.56 6.20 7.48
N GLY A 225 -13.52 6.19 6.64
CA GLY A 225 -13.42 6.98 5.42
C GLY A 225 -13.00 8.44 5.62
N GLN A 226 -12.62 8.86 6.83
CA GLN A 226 -12.14 10.21 7.11
C GLN A 226 -10.73 10.16 7.72
N LYS A 227 -9.73 10.56 6.95
CA LYS A 227 -8.33 10.52 7.41
C LYS A 227 -8.03 11.70 8.35
N ASP A 228 -7.35 11.37 9.44
CA ASP A 228 -6.89 12.32 10.45
C ASP A 228 -5.45 12.77 10.14
N SER A 229 -5.27 14.07 9.87
CA SER A 229 -3.96 14.63 9.51
C SER A 229 -2.91 14.43 10.60
N GLN A 230 -3.29 14.54 11.88
CA GLN A 230 -2.33 14.41 12.99
C GLN A 230 -1.90 12.96 13.16
N LYS A 231 -2.83 12.01 13.03
CA LYS A 231 -2.50 10.57 13.07
C LYS A 231 -1.65 10.16 11.87
N LEU A 232 -1.95 10.66 10.66
CA LEU A 232 -1.11 10.43 9.48
C LEU A 232 0.31 10.94 9.70
N LEU A 233 0.46 12.22 10.07
CA LEU A 233 1.78 12.80 10.34
C LEU A 233 2.53 12.08 11.45
N ALA A 234 1.86 11.70 12.52
CA ALA A 234 2.46 10.95 13.62
C ALA A 234 2.94 9.55 13.17
N ALA A 235 2.15 8.85 12.35
CA ALA A 235 2.53 7.54 11.81
C ALA A 235 3.75 7.65 10.87
N PHE A 236 3.74 8.60 9.93
CA PHE A 236 4.85 8.78 9.00
C PHE A 236 6.11 9.32 9.68
N ASN A 237 5.99 10.16 10.71
CA ASN A 237 7.14 10.55 11.54
C ASN A 237 7.73 9.36 12.31
N ALA A 238 6.87 8.45 12.80
CA ALA A 238 7.35 7.22 13.46
C ALA A 238 8.08 6.27 12.48
N ILE A 239 7.64 6.21 11.21
CA ILE A 239 8.28 5.44 10.14
C ILE A 239 9.67 6.00 9.78
N ARG A 240 9.85 7.33 9.80
CA ARG A 240 11.12 8.00 9.48
C ARG A 240 12.23 7.77 10.52
N ASN A 241 11.87 7.48 11.75
CA ASN A 241 12.84 7.28 12.84
C ASN A 241 13.33 5.83 12.84
N TYR A 242 14.38 5.57 12.05
CA TYR A 242 15.08 4.29 12.10
C TYR A 242 16.04 4.22 13.26
#